data_d7d878dc57ddaad43f9791b4da3f5dbe
#
_entry.id   d7d878dc57ddaad43f9791b4da3f5dbe
#
_cell.length_a   1.000
_cell.length_b   1.000
_cell.length_c   1.000
_cell.angle_alpha   90.00
_cell.angle_beta   90.00
_cell.angle_gamma   90.00
#
_symmetry.space_group_name_H-M   'P 1'
#
loop_
_entity.id
_entity.type
_entity.pdbx_description
1 polymer ?
#
loop_
_entity_poly.entity_id
_entity_poly.type
_entity_poly.pdbx_seq_one_letter_code
_entity_poly.pdbx_strand_id
1 'polypeptide(L)'
;LKKIGCLVLAFILFVPTLLVQNLAEAANSTIVNHSVTYTYAAMTRHIQLLAQKYPDLIQYKSIGKTKYGRDIWAVGLGHGQATVFINGSHHAREWMTTTINMYMLEQYAIAYTANRPFEGYNTRQILDRTTIWFVPMVNPDGVTLQQQGTGAFPASVRQALVKMNGGSTNFKRWKANAQGIDPNRQYDAYWSTIEDNIPYPFWKNHKGTTAVQTAENQATTSFTYEIDPEIAVSYHSAGRILYWNFHTLPQNLSRDKRLANIFTSFTGYRQVRPNNNPSGGGYTDWFITTFGRPAFTPEIGIKTGETNLPLSAFNEEWRRNKKVGLWIAQEGYSLWLKKNPNSPSSPTTPTDPELPATPSRRSLNVTLDGTTISKETPAFVQNKVTYISYKPLLTPYGFAFFWDQANQTITATSSASGTATFTLNQKAAEINGVSTVLEGAPINLEGTVYVPTSLISQLTGIAIHMNDKGDTLTLTSPDTATPSPATEIITENPNPSPPQAPEPSTTSEPATTDQPTVAPDPDASES
;
A
#
# COMPACT_ATOMS: atom_id res chain seq x y z
N LEU A 1 -2.39 65.90 10.71
CA LEU A 1 -1.31 65.23 9.98
C LEU A 1 -0.74 63.97 10.69
N LYS A 2 -0.88 63.83 12.05
CA LYS A 2 -0.39 62.63 12.79
C LYS A 2 -1.31 61.40 12.76
N LYS A 3 -2.57 61.52 12.32
CA LYS A 3 -3.54 60.38 12.25
C LYS A 3 -3.57 59.67 10.90
N ILE A 4 -3.03 60.25 9.83
CA ILE A 4 -3.01 59.66 8.49
C ILE A 4 -1.80 58.69 8.32
N GLY A 5 -0.69 58.93 9.03
CA GLY A 5 0.51 58.11 8.96
C GLY A 5 0.38 56.70 9.54
N CYS A 6 -0.48 56.52 10.59
CA CYS A 6 -0.69 55.18 11.18
C CYS A 6 -1.56 54.25 10.32
N LEU A 7 -2.50 54.81 9.52
CA LEU A 7 -3.35 53.99 8.64
C LEU A 7 -2.59 53.44 7.42
N VAL A 8 -1.65 54.25 6.90
CA VAL A 8 -0.82 53.83 5.73
C VAL A 8 0.20 52.77 6.12
N LEU A 9 0.78 52.84 7.34
CA LEU A 9 1.73 51.84 7.83
C LEU A 9 1.06 50.49 8.12
N ALA A 10 -0.20 50.49 8.64
CA ALA A 10 -0.98 49.27 8.88
C ALA A 10 -1.37 48.56 7.57
N PHE A 11 -1.64 49.34 6.49
CA PHE A 11 -2.00 48.79 5.20
C PHE A 11 -0.80 48.15 4.46
N ILE A 12 0.41 48.69 4.62
CA ILE A 12 1.65 48.17 4.00
C ILE A 12 2.12 46.88 4.67
N LEU A 13 1.83 46.66 5.96
CA LEU A 13 2.19 45.44 6.67
C LEU A 13 1.17 44.31 6.49
N PHE A 14 -0.08 44.62 6.12
CA PHE A 14 -1.14 43.60 5.93
C PHE A 14 -1.14 42.99 4.52
N VAL A 15 -0.75 43.73 3.49
CA VAL A 15 -0.74 43.27 2.09
C VAL A 15 0.25 42.12 1.85
N PRO A 16 1.51 42.15 2.35
CA PRO A 16 2.41 41.02 2.13
C PRO A 16 2.04 39.75 2.90
N THR A 17 1.45 39.86 4.07
CA THR A 17 0.99 38.67 4.82
C THR A 17 -0.20 37.97 4.16
N LEU A 18 -1.15 38.70 3.60
CA LEU A 18 -2.27 38.14 2.82
C LEU A 18 -1.77 37.53 1.49
N LEU A 19 -0.80 38.14 0.82
CA LEU A 19 -0.22 37.56 -0.39
C LEU A 19 0.57 36.27 -0.09
N VAL A 20 1.33 36.23 0.99
CA VAL A 20 2.10 35.05 1.41
C VAL A 20 1.15 33.93 1.87
N GLN A 21 0.06 34.26 2.58
CA GLN A 21 -0.95 33.27 2.94
C GLN A 21 -1.70 32.71 1.71
N ASN A 22 -2.08 33.55 0.75
CA ASN A 22 -2.73 33.12 -0.48
C ASN A 22 -1.77 32.29 -1.37
N LEU A 23 -0.49 32.60 -1.39
CA LEU A 23 0.53 31.82 -2.11
C LEU A 23 0.79 30.47 -1.41
N ALA A 24 0.79 30.42 -0.09
CA ALA A 24 0.91 29.19 0.68
C ALA A 24 -0.34 28.28 0.56
N GLU A 25 -1.52 28.88 0.51
CA GLU A 25 -2.79 28.16 0.31
C GLU A 25 -2.93 27.64 -1.13
N ALA A 26 -2.52 28.42 -2.13
CA ALA A 26 -2.43 27.98 -3.53
C ALA A 26 -1.36 26.89 -3.74
N ALA A 27 -0.27 26.91 -3.00
CA ALA A 27 0.77 25.87 -3.03
C ALA A 27 0.28 24.55 -2.45
N ASN A 28 -0.67 24.57 -1.52
CA ASN A 28 -1.24 23.39 -0.86
C ASN A 28 -2.54 22.85 -1.50
N SER A 29 -3.11 23.53 -2.52
CA SER A 29 -4.30 23.01 -3.19
C SER A 29 -3.97 21.77 -4.00
N THR A 30 -4.72 20.67 -3.74
CA THR A 30 -4.62 19.43 -4.53
C THR A 30 -5.21 19.64 -5.91
N ILE A 31 -4.52 19.14 -6.95
CA ILE A 31 -4.96 19.17 -8.35
C ILE A 31 -5.94 18.03 -8.60
N VAL A 32 -5.65 16.85 -8.03
CA VAL A 32 -6.46 15.64 -8.24
C VAL A 32 -7.70 15.68 -7.36
N ASN A 33 -8.86 15.88 -7.99
CA ASN A 33 -10.15 15.84 -7.28
C ASN A 33 -10.74 14.43 -7.34
N HIS A 34 -10.70 13.73 -6.21
CA HIS A 34 -11.23 12.38 -6.06
C HIS A 34 -12.74 12.32 -5.72
N SER A 35 -13.38 13.47 -5.51
CA SER A 35 -14.80 13.56 -5.09
C SER A 35 -15.77 13.56 -6.27
N VAL A 36 -15.27 13.48 -7.49
CA VAL A 36 -16.05 13.48 -8.73
C VAL A 36 -15.65 12.32 -9.63
N THR A 37 -16.51 11.99 -10.62
CA THR A 37 -16.16 11.02 -11.67
C THR A 37 -14.87 11.45 -12.37
N TYR A 38 -13.83 10.61 -12.29
CA TYR A 38 -12.51 10.92 -12.81
C TYR A 38 -12.41 10.52 -14.28
N THR A 39 -12.56 11.50 -15.16
CA THR A 39 -12.62 11.27 -16.61
C THR A 39 -11.24 11.26 -17.27
N TYR A 40 -11.14 10.72 -18.49
CA TYR A 40 -9.93 10.81 -19.31
C TYR A 40 -9.45 12.25 -19.50
N ALA A 41 -10.36 13.20 -19.77
CA ALA A 41 -10.02 14.61 -19.93
C ALA A 41 -9.45 15.22 -18.62
N ALA A 42 -10.05 14.89 -17.47
CA ALA A 42 -9.55 15.33 -16.17
C ALA A 42 -8.15 14.76 -15.90
N MET A 43 -7.94 13.46 -16.14
CA MET A 43 -6.63 12.81 -15.99
C MET A 43 -5.57 13.50 -16.87
N THR A 44 -5.83 13.68 -18.16
CA THR A 44 -4.89 14.31 -19.09
C THR A 44 -4.50 15.72 -18.62
N ARG A 45 -5.49 16.54 -18.24
CA ARG A 45 -5.25 17.88 -17.72
C ARG A 45 -4.43 17.85 -16.42
N HIS A 46 -4.76 16.94 -15.50
CA HIS A 46 -4.06 16.86 -14.21
C HIS A 46 -2.63 16.37 -14.38
N ILE A 47 -2.33 15.46 -15.31
CA ILE A 47 -0.96 15.06 -15.66
C ILE A 47 -0.15 16.28 -16.09
N GLN A 48 -0.68 17.10 -16.99
CA GLN A 48 -0.01 18.30 -17.48
C GLN A 48 0.21 19.34 -16.36
N LEU A 49 -0.80 19.58 -15.53
CA LEU A 49 -0.69 20.49 -14.39
C LEU A 49 0.31 20.01 -13.33
N LEU A 50 0.35 18.70 -13.05
CA LEU A 50 1.32 18.13 -12.11
C LEU A 50 2.74 18.22 -12.65
N ALA A 51 2.97 17.94 -13.92
CA ALA A 51 4.27 18.10 -14.56
C ALA A 51 4.71 19.57 -14.59
N GLN A 52 3.78 20.50 -14.81
CA GLN A 52 4.06 21.93 -14.73
C GLN A 52 4.38 22.40 -13.29
N LYS A 53 3.69 21.84 -12.29
CA LYS A 53 3.88 22.18 -10.86
C LYS A 53 5.17 21.58 -10.30
N TYR A 54 5.59 20.42 -10.80
CA TYR A 54 6.75 19.66 -10.33
C TYR A 54 7.69 19.27 -11.51
N PRO A 55 8.25 20.24 -12.26
CA PRO A 55 8.93 19.99 -13.54
C PRO A 55 10.19 19.14 -13.41
N ASP A 56 10.89 19.25 -12.26
CA ASP A 56 12.10 18.47 -12.02
C ASP A 56 11.81 17.05 -11.52
N LEU A 57 10.59 16.76 -11.07
CA LEU A 57 10.22 15.50 -10.43
C LEU A 57 9.29 14.63 -11.27
N ILE A 58 8.41 15.25 -12.06
CA ILE A 58 7.39 14.57 -12.85
C ILE A 58 7.67 14.76 -14.34
N GLN A 59 7.82 13.65 -15.04
CA GLN A 59 7.87 13.57 -16.49
C GLN A 59 6.68 12.78 -17.03
N TYR A 60 6.23 13.08 -18.23
CA TYR A 60 5.16 12.31 -18.86
C TYR A 60 5.34 12.22 -20.38
N LYS A 61 4.78 11.15 -20.95
CA LYS A 61 4.74 10.95 -22.40
C LYS A 61 3.53 10.11 -22.82
N SER A 62 3.11 10.27 -24.07
CA SER A 62 2.21 9.31 -24.69
C SER A 62 3.02 8.08 -25.10
N ILE A 63 2.58 6.89 -24.65
CA ILE A 63 3.19 5.61 -25.03
C ILE A 63 2.46 4.94 -26.19
N GLY A 64 1.36 5.53 -26.66
CA GLY A 64 0.55 5.05 -27.76
C GLY A 64 -0.79 5.76 -27.83
N LYS A 65 -1.56 5.44 -28.86
CA LYS A 65 -2.93 5.95 -29.02
C LYS A 65 -3.90 4.78 -29.19
N THR A 66 -5.04 4.90 -28.54
CA THR A 66 -6.14 3.94 -28.71
C THR A 66 -6.73 3.97 -30.12
N LYS A 67 -7.63 3.03 -30.39
CA LYS A 67 -8.38 2.97 -31.65
C LYS A 67 -9.09 4.29 -32.00
N TYR A 68 -9.56 5.02 -31.00
CA TYR A 68 -10.27 6.28 -31.19
C TYR A 68 -9.43 7.52 -30.89
N GLY A 69 -8.10 7.37 -30.95
CA GLY A 69 -7.12 8.47 -30.95
C GLY A 69 -6.81 9.07 -29.58
N ARG A 70 -7.25 8.47 -28.47
CA ARG A 70 -6.88 8.91 -27.13
C ARG A 70 -5.47 8.47 -26.80
N ASP A 71 -4.65 9.38 -26.26
CA ASP A 71 -3.32 9.06 -25.79
C ASP A 71 -3.38 8.13 -24.57
N ILE A 72 -2.48 7.14 -24.54
CA ILE A 72 -2.20 6.34 -23.37
C ILE A 72 -1.01 6.99 -22.67
N TRP A 73 -1.28 7.63 -21.53
CA TRP A 73 -0.29 8.42 -20.83
C TRP A 73 0.53 7.59 -19.87
N ALA A 74 1.86 7.70 -19.96
CA ALA A 74 2.79 7.27 -18.94
C ALA A 74 3.33 8.49 -18.20
N VAL A 75 3.43 8.38 -16.86
CA VAL A 75 3.90 9.45 -15.96
C VAL A 75 4.95 8.87 -15.03
N GLY A 76 6.16 9.43 -15.06
CA GLY A 76 7.27 9.06 -14.19
C GLY A 76 7.38 10.03 -13.04
N LEU A 77 7.54 9.52 -11.83
CA LEU A 77 7.77 10.27 -10.60
C LEU A 77 9.09 9.84 -9.97
N GLY A 78 10.05 10.76 -9.87
CA GLY A 78 11.37 10.49 -9.30
C GLY A 78 12.50 10.59 -10.32
N HIS A 79 13.75 10.38 -9.85
CA HIS A 79 14.98 10.59 -10.61
C HIS A 79 15.83 9.33 -10.77
N GLY A 80 15.50 8.27 -10.00
CA GLY A 80 16.37 7.10 -9.90
C GLY A 80 16.34 6.21 -11.13
N GLN A 81 17.43 5.46 -11.32
CA GLN A 81 17.58 4.48 -12.39
C GLN A 81 16.76 3.20 -12.13
N ALA A 82 16.59 2.83 -10.86
CA ALA A 82 15.69 1.74 -10.52
C ALA A 82 14.25 2.14 -10.83
N THR A 83 13.48 1.24 -11.43
CA THR A 83 12.11 1.52 -11.84
C THR A 83 11.13 0.55 -11.21
N VAL A 84 9.93 1.03 -10.91
CA VAL A 84 8.75 0.23 -10.57
C VAL A 84 7.56 0.74 -11.36
N PHE A 85 6.56 -0.12 -11.57
CA PHE A 85 5.45 0.21 -12.44
C PHE A 85 4.10 0.03 -11.76
N ILE A 86 3.24 1.05 -11.86
CA ILE A 86 1.86 1.03 -11.36
C ILE A 86 0.93 1.37 -12.51
N ASN A 87 -0.07 0.53 -12.75
CA ASN A 87 -1.08 0.83 -13.75
C ASN A 87 -2.50 0.61 -13.20
N GLY A 88 -3.50 1.02 -13.96
CA GLY A 88 -4.90 0.86 -13.57
C GLY A 88 -5.84 1.02 -14.75
N SER A 89 -7.13 0.76 -14.49
CA SER A 89 -8.20 0.87 -15.48
C SER A 89 -7.94 0.09 -16.77
N HIS A 90 -7.45 -1.14 -16.66
CA HIS A 90 -7.58 -2.10 -17.74
C HIS A 90 -9.05 -2.32 -18.06
N HIS A 91 -9.87 -2.48 -17.05
CA HIS A 91 -11.31 -2.57 -17.19
C HIS A 91 -11.97 -1.19 -17.07
N ALA A 92 -12.85 -0.91 -17.99
CA ALA A 92 -13.48 0.40 -18.16
C ALA A 92 -14.26 0.88 -16.92
N ARG A 93 -15.01 -0.02 -16.27
CA ARG A 93 -15.82 0.28 -15.08
C ARG A 93 -14.98 0.51 -13.79
N GLU A 94 -13.69 0.22 -13.85
CA GLU A 94 -12.79 0.26 -12.69
C GLU A 94 -11.97 1.56 -12.61
N TRP A 95 -12.50 2.66 -13.15
CA TRP A 95 -11.79 3.95 -13.27
C TRP A 95 -11.40 4.61 -11.92
N MET A 96 -11.91 4.13 -10.77
CA MET A 96 -11.41 4.58 -9.47
C MET A 96 -9.92 4.22 -9.27
N THR A 97 -9.44 3.18 -9.92
CA THR A 97 -8.01 2.82 -9.91
C THR A 97 -7.14 3.93 -10.54
N THR A 98 -7.63 4.59 -11.62
CA THR A 98 -7.01 5.81 -12.15
C THR A 98 -6.96 6.92 -11.10
N THR A 99 -8.04 7.13 -10.36
CA THR A 99 -8.10 8.17 -9.31
C THR A 99 -7.08 7.89 -8.21
N ILE A 100 -6.97 6.64 -7.74
CA ILE A 100 -5.98 6.20 -6.73
C ILE A 100 -4.55 6.47 -7.26
N ASN A 101 -4.24 6.08 -8.48
CA ASN A 101 -2.91 6.24 -9.07
C ASN A 101 -2.53 7.73 -9.21
N MET A 102 -3.43 8.56 -9.71
CA MET A 102 -3.19 9.99 -9.86
C MET A 102 -3.08 10.72 -8.52
N TYR A 103 -3.90 10.34 -7.55
CA TYR A 103 -3.83 10.91 -6.21
C TYR A 103 -2.54 10.47 -5.49
N MET A 104 -2.11 9.22 -5.68
CA MET A 104 -0.83 8.69 -5.17
C MET A 104 0.35 9.48 -5.73
N LEU A 105 0.38 9.69 -7.05
CA LEU A 105 1.38 10.50 -7.75
C LEU A 105 1.48 11.91 -7.12
N GLU A 106 0.35 12.59 -6.94
CA GLU A 106 0.33 13.95 -6.38
C GLU A 106 0.77 13.99 -4.92
N GLN A 107 0.26 13.09 -4.07
CA GLN A 107 0.61 13.09 -2.65
C GLN A 107 2.10 12.82 -2.41
N TYR A 108 2.72 11.98 -3.23
CA TYR A 108 4.15 11.73 -3.16
C TYR A 108 4.96 12.92 -3.67
N ALA A 109 4.52 13.60 -4.73
CA ALA A 109 5.16 14.82 -5.21
C ALA A 109 5.11 15.95 -4.17
N ILE A 110 3.96 16.13 -3.49
CA ILE A 110 3.81 17.08 -2.38
C ILE A 110 4.80 16.75 -1.24
N ALA A 111 4.86 15.47 -0.84
CA ALA A 111 5.73 15.04 0.25
C ALA A 111 7.22 15.20 -0.10
N TYR A 112 7.60 14.88 -1.35
CA TYR A 112 8.96 15.08 -1.86
C TYR A 112 9.38 16.56 -1.81
N THR A 113 8.56 17.43 -2.38
CA THR A 113 8.85 18.88 -2.45
C THR A 113 8.90 19.51 -1.07
N ALA A 114 8.04 19.07 -0.15
CA ALA A 114 8.05 19.50 1.24
C ALA A 114 9.20 18.90 2.07
N ASN A 115 10.04 18.05 1.48
CA ASN A 115 11.10 17.30 2.17
C ASN A 115 10.63 16.62 3.46
N ARG A 116 9.45 15.99 3.41
CA ARG A 116 8.85 15.33 4.57
C ARG A 116 8.61 13.84 4.31
N PRO A 117 8.71 12.99 5.33
CA PRO A 117 8.32 11.60 5.19
C PRO A 117 6.82 11.50 4.89
N PHE A 118 6.45 10.47 4.12
CA PHE A 118 5.07 10.11 3.88
C PHE A 118 4.80 8.72 4.44
N GLU A 119 3.88 8.61 5.40
CA GLU A 119 3.50 7.33 6.04
C GLU A 119 4.69 6.50 6.56
N GLY A 120 5.72 7.18 7.05
CA GLY A 120 6.94 6.57 7.58
C GLY A 120 8.06 6.31 6.56
N TYR A 121 7.81 6.58 5.27
CA TYR A 121 8.81 6.46 4.20
C TYR A 121 9.53 7.79 3.97
N ASN A 122 10.85 7.77 3.85
CA ASN A 122 11.62 8.93 3.39
C ASN A 122 11.37 9.13 1.89
N THR A 123 10.38 9.96 1.57
CA THR A 123 9.90 10.16 0.19
C THR A 123 11.01 10.66 -0.72
N ARG A 124 11.83 11.61 -0.24
CA ARG A 124 12.92 12.19 -1.02
C ARG A 124 13.97 11.14 -1.36
N GLN A 125 14.48 10.44 -0.35
CA GLN A 125 15.48 9.41 -0.56
C GLN A 125 15.01 8.29 -1.51
N ILE A 126 13.74 7.91 -1.43
CA ILE A 126 13.17 6.87 -2.29
C ILE A 126 13.09 7.37 -3.73
N LEU A 127 12.53 8.55 -3.97
CA LEU A 127 12.32 9.08 -5.32
C LEU A 127 13.60 9.59 -5.98
N ASP A 128 14.64 9.92 -5.21
CA ASP A 128 15.98 10.20 -5.75
C ASP A 128 16.68 8.95 -6.29
N ARG A 129 16.27 7.75 -5.82
CA ARG A 129 16.88 6.45 -6.18
C ARG A 129 16.02 5.60 -7.10
N THR A 130 14.74 5.88 -7.15
CA THR A 130 13.75 5.09 -7.89
C THR A 130 12.82 6.02 -8.65
N THR A 131 12.48 5.64 -9.89
CA THR A 131 11.39 6.26 -10.64
C THR A 131 10.17 5.34 -10.56
N ILE A 132 9.06 5.86 -10.02
CA ILE A 132 7.77 5.19 -10.07
C ILE A 132 7.09 5.61 -11.36
N TRP A 133 6.93 4.68 -12.28
CA TRP A 133 6.15 4.90 -13.49
C TRP A 133 4.69 4.54 -13.28
N PHE A 134 3.82 5.40 -13.77
CA PHE A 134 2.38 5.19 -13.77
C PHE A 134 1.83 5.17 -15.20
N VAL A 135 0.93 4.21 -15.48
CA VAL A 135 -0.04 4.31 -16.58
C VAL A 135 -1.42 4.31 -15.93
N PRO A 136 -1.91 5.50 -15.52
CA PRO A 136 -3.07 5.57 -14.64
C PRO A 136 -4.37 5.05 -15.28
N MET A 137 -4.47 5.08 -16.62
CA MET A 137 -5.63 4.62 -17.38
C MET A 137 -5.16 3.89 -18.63
N VAL A 138 -5.05 2.56 -18.55
CA VAL A 138 -4.63 1.71 -19.68
C VAL A 138 -5.69 1.72 -20.81
N ASN A 139 -6.97 1.80 -20.45
CA ASN A 139 -8.11 1.67 -21.37
C ASN A 139 -8.95 2.96 -21.44
N PRO A 140 -8.40 4.07 -22.00
CA PRO A 140 -9.13 5.36 -22.01
C PRO A 140 -10.38 5.35 -22.89
N ASP A 141 -10.41 4.58 -23.96
CA ASP A 141 -11.62 4.46 -24.79
C ASP A 141 -12.74 3.72 -24.05
N GLY A 142 -12.43 2.61 -23.39
CA GLY A 142 -13.41 1.88 -22.60
C GLY A 142 -13.96 2.71 -21.44
N VAL A 143 -13.09 3.38 -20.67
CA VAL A 143 -13.50 4.28 -19.58
C VAL A 143 -14.39 5.40 -20.08
N THR A 144 -14.05 6.03 -21.21
CA THR A 144 -14.89 7.07 -21.83
C THR A 144 -16.26 6.51 -22.23
N LEU A 145 -16.31 5.31 -22.82
CA LEU A 145 -17.56 4.65 -23.17
C LEU A 145 -18.42 4.35 -21.93
N GLN A 146 -17.81 3.83 -20.88
CA GLN A 146 -18.50 3.52 -19.62
C GLN A 146 -19.12 4.76 -18.96
N GLN A 147 -18.39 5.87 -18.99
CA GLN A 147 -18.79 7.11 -18.32
C GLN A 147 -19.75 7.97 -19.14
N GLN A 148 -19.53 8.08 -20.45
CA GLN A 148 -20.18 9.04 -21.33
C GLN A 148 -21.08 8.39 -22.40
N GLY A 149 -21.05 7.07 -22.51
CA GLY A 149 -21.81 6.36 -23.53
C GLY A 149 -21.29 6.59 -24.96
N THR A 150 -22.11 6.20 -25.94
CA THR A 150 -21.72 6.25 -27.35
C THR A 150 -21.56 7.65 -27.92
N GLY A 151 -22.10 8.68 -27.25
CA GLY A 151 -21.99 10.06 -27.70
C GLY A 151 -20.56 10.57 -27.91
N ALA A 152 -19.61 10.00 -27.13
CA ALA A 152 -18.18 10.31 -27.21
C ALA A 152 -17.44 9.64 -28.38
N PHE A 153 -18.16 8.92 -29.26
CA PHE A 153 -17.61 8.14 -30.37
C PHE A 153 -18.23 8.55 -31.72
N PRO A 154 -17.55 8.30 -32.85
CA PRO A 154 -18.07 8.57 -34.18
C PRO A 154 -19.45 7.91 -34.40
N ALA A 155 -20.35 8.59 -35.11
CA ALA A 155 -21.70 8.09 -35.35
C ALA A 155 -21.72 6.71 -36.02
N SER A 156 -20.76 6.45 -36.92
CA SER A 156 -20.63 5.18 -37.67
C SER A 156 -20.41 3.94 -36.78
N VAL A 157 -19.89 4.11 -35.55
CA VAL A 157 -19.59 2.96 -34.66
C VAL A 157 -20.59 2.79 -33.51
N ARG A 158 -21.48 3.77 -33.27
CA ARG A 158 -22.37 3.77 -32.10
C ARG A 158 -23.28 2.56 -32.02
N GLN A 159 -23.85 2.15 -33.18
CA GLN A 159 -24.73 0.97 -33.25
C GLN A 159 -23.96 -0.33 -32.91
N ALA A 160 -22.72 -0.44 -33.40
CA ALA A 160 -21.87 -1.58 -33.06
C ALA A 160 -21.53 -1.66 -31.55
N LEU A 161 -21.25 -0.50 -30.93
CA LEU A 161 -21.04 -0.42 -29.48
C LEU A 161 -22.27 -0.88 -28.67
N VAL A 162 -23.47 -0.45 -29.07
CA VAL A 162 -24.72 -0.90 -28.45
C VAL A 162 -24.93 -2.41 -28.65
N LYS A 163 -24.65 -2.93 -29.86
CA LYS A 163 -24.71 -4.38 -30.12
C LYS A 163 -23.76 -5.18 -29.22
N MET A 164 -22.51 -4.75 -29.11
CA MET A 164 -21.52 -5.37 -28.21
C MET A 164 -21.93 -5.29 -26.74
N ASN A 165 -22.75 -4.31 -26.35
CA ASN A 165 -23.34 -4.20 -25.01
C ASN A 165 -24.66 -5.00 -24.85
N GLY A 166 -24.89 -5.98 -25.71
CA GLY A 166 -26.12 -6.80 -25.70
C GLY A 166 -27.38 -6.00 -26.00
N GLY A 167 -27.28 -4.95 -26.82
CA GLY A 167 -28.40 -4.07 -27.19
C GLY A 167 -28.70 -2.94 -26.18
N SER A 168 -28.03 -2.92 -25.04
CA SER A 168 -28.23 -1.89 -24.02
C SER A 168 -27.50 -0.59 -24.34
N THR A 169 -28.15 0.55 -24.14
CA THR A 169 -27.54 1.90 -24.21
C THR A 169 -26.94 2.33 -22.88
N ASN A 170 -27.11 1.57 -21.81
CA ASN A 170 -26.49 1.80 -20.52
C ASN A 170 -25.15 1.06 -20.43
N PHE A 171 -24.05 1.81 -20.47
CA PHE A 171 -22.68 1.27 -20.46
C PHE A 171 -22.05 1.17 -19.06
N LYS A 172 -22.81 1.30 -17.97
CA LYS A 172 -22.25 1.25 -16.59
C LYS A 172 -21.53 -0.05 -16.26
N ARG A 173 -21.91 -1.16 -16.88
CA ARG A 173 -21.27 -2.47 -16.71
C ARG A 173 -20.06 -2.71 -17.61
N TRP A 174 -19.77 -1.79 -18.57
CA TRP A 174 -18.75 -2.01 -19.60
C TRP A 174 -17.36 -2.24 -19.00
N LYS A 175 -16.75 -3.39 -19.31
CA LYS A 175 -15.44 -3.84 -18.83
C LYS A 175 -14.37 -3.72 -19.93
N ALA A 176 -14.69 -4.13 -21.14
CA ALA A 176 -13.80 -4.20 -22.30
C ALA A 176 -13.26 -2.83 -22.76
N ASN A 177 -12.35 -2.82 -23.74
CA ASN A 177 -12.06 -1.60 -24.51
C ASN A 177 -13.21 -1.27 -25.49
N ALA A 178 -13.13 -0.15 -26.21
CA ALA A 178 -14.21 0.24 -27.12
C ALA A 178 -14.25 -0.59 -28.42
N GLN A 179 -13.43 -1.61 -28.56
CA GLN A 179 -13.51 -2.63 -29.61
C GLN A 179 -14.20 -3.91 -29.11
N GLY A 180 -14.66 -3.95 -27.85
CA GLY A 180 -15.27 -5.11 -27.22
C GLY A 180 -14.26 -6.21 -26.89
N ILE A 181 -12.98 -5.87 -26.70
CA ILE A 181 -11.91 -6.78 -26.33
C ILE A 181 -11.52 -6.47 -24.88
N ASP A 182 -11.40 -7.49 -24.04
CA ASP A 182 -10.96 -7.35 -22.64
C ASP A 182 -9.43 -7.17 -22.57
N PRO A 183 -8.91 -5.99 -22.19
CA PRO A 183 -7.47 -5.75 -22.17
C PRO A 183 -6.73 -6.63 -21.16
N ASN A 184 -7.39 -7.09 -20.08
CA ASN A 184 -6.79 -7.99 -19.11
C ASN A 184 -6.95 -9.48 -19.47
N ARG A 185 -7.26 -9.76 -20.73
CA ARG A 185 -7.22 -11.07 -21.38
C ARG A 185 -6.34 -11.05 -22.63
N GLN A 186 -5.54 -10.00 -22.81
CA GLN A 186 -4.77 -9.75 -24.03
C GLN A 186 -3.27 -9.95 -23.88
N TYR A 187 -2.75 -10.16 -22.65
CA TYR A 187 -1.33 -10.39 -22.45
C TYR A 187 -0.95 -11.84 -22.78
N ASP A 188 0.25 -12.05 -23.32
CA ASP A 188 0.73 -13.37 -23.71
C ASP A 188 1.26 -14.18 -22.50
N ALA A 189 0.31 -14.55 -21.64
CA ALA A 189 0.51 -15.41 -20.48
C ALA A 189 -0.52 -16.51 -20.51
N TYR A 190 -0.15 -17.66 -21.07
CA TYR A 190 -1.10 -18.78 -21.26
C TYR A 190 -2.39 -18.35 -22.01
N TRP A 191 -2.23 -17.38 -22.91
CA TRP A 191 -3.36 -16.75 -23.60
C TRP A 191 -4.24 -17.73 -24.37
N SER A 192 -3.64 -18.77 -24.97
CA SER A 192 -4.38 -19.80 -25.73
C SER A 192 -5.32 -20.63 -24.86
N THR A 193 -5.00 -20.79 -23.58
CA THR A 193 -5.72 -21.66 -22.62
C THR A 193 -6.77 -20.94 -21.78
N ILE A 194 -7.06 -19.65 -22.07
CA ILE A 194 -8.11 -18.89 -21.37
C ILE A 194 -9.46 -19.54 -21.66
N GLU A 195 -10.16 -20.03 -20.60
CA GLU A 195 -11.39 -20.77 -20.70
C GLU A 195 -12.62 -19.87 -20.77
N ASP A 196 -12.72 -18.83 -19.92
CA ASP A 196 -13.87 -17.91 -19.84
C ASP A 196 -13.88 -16.86 -20.96
N ASN A 197 -13.71 -17.31 -22.21
CA ASN A 197 -13.69 -16.41 -23.37
C ASN A 197 -15.04 -16.35 -24.08
N ILE A 198 -15.56 -15.13 -24.26
CA ILE A 198 -16.65 -14.87 -25.19
C ILE A 198 -16.06 -14.79 -26.61
N PRO A 199 -16.51 -15.63 -27.58
CA PRO A 199 -15.82 -15.79 -28.86
C PRO A 199 -15.99 -14.64 -29.85
N TYR A 200 -16.64 -13.55 -29.46
CA TYR A 200 -16.90 -12.37 -30.29
C TYR A 200 -16.79 -11.09 -29.46
N PRO A 201 -16.56 -9.92 -30.09
CA PRO A 201 -16.50 -8.65 -29.39
C PRO A 201 -17.72 -8.38 -28.51
N PHE A 202 -17.46 -8.17 -27.22
CA PHE A 202 -18.51 -8.04 -26.21
C PHE A 202 -18.08 -7.09 -25.08
N TRP A 203 -19.00 -6.70 -24.23
CA TRP A 203 -18.72 -5.76 -23.15
C TRP A 203 -17.77 -6.32 -22.05
N LYS A 204 -17.54 -7.64 -22.02
CA LYS A 204 -16.59 -8.32 -21.11
C LYS A 204 -16.02 -9.60 -21.74
N ASN A 205 -14.88 -10.07 -21.22
CA ASN A 205 -14.33 -11.42 -21.38
C ASN A 205 -14.03 -11.88 -22.81
N HIS A 206 -14.02 -11.01 -23.81
CA HIS A 206 -13.54 -11.38 -25.14
C HIS A 206 -12.03 -11.17 -25.21
N LYS A 207 -11.28 -12.28 -25.33
CA LYS A 207 -9.81 -12.25 -25.37
C LYS A 207 -9.21 -11.81 -26.70
N GLY A 208 -10.05 -11.55 -27.72
CA GLY A 208 -9.58 -11.25 -29.07
C GLY A 208 -9.22 -12.50 -29.86
N THR A 209 -8.53 -12.33 -30.99
CA THR A 209 -8.11 -13.39 -31.91
C THR A 209 -6.64 -13.77 -31.78
N THR A 210 -5.82 -12.86 -31.26
CA THR A 210 -4.40 -13.08 -30.93
C THR A 210 -4.04 -12.31 -29.65
N ALA A 211 -3.02 -12.74 -28.93
CA ALA A 211 -2.48 -11.98 -27.82
C ALA A 211 -1.89 -10.64 -28.30
N VAL A 212 -1.93 -9.64 -27.44
CA VAL A 212 -1.34 -8.30 -27.64
C VAL A 212 -1.81 -7.60 -28.94
N GLN A 213 -3.05 -7.88 -29.37
CA GLN A 213 -3.56 -7.29 -30.62
C GLN A 213 -4.07 -5.85 -30.46
N THR A 214 -4.46 -5.42 -29.25
CA THR A 214 -5.02 -4.08 -29.03
C THR A 214 -3.92 -3.04 -28.85
N ALA A 215 -4.20 -1.81 -29.23
CA ALA A 215 -3.25 -0.71 -29.10
C ALA A 215 -2.88 -0.46 -27.62
N GLU A 216 -3.84 -0.62 -26.71
CA GLU A 216 -3.66 -0.49 -25.28
C GLU A 216 -2.62 -1.49 -24.74
N ASN A 217 -2.76 -2.76 -25.17
CA ASN A 217 -1.85 -3.82 -24.73
C ASN A 217 -0.47 -3.72 -25.39
N GLN A 218 -0.40 -3.37 -26.68
CA GLN A 218 0.87 -3.11 -27.37
C GLN A 218 1.65 -1.98 -26.70
N ALA A 219 0.97 -0.86 -26.42
CA ALA A 219 1.58 0.29 -25.75
C ALA A 219 2.09 -0.08 -24.34
N THR A 220 1.26 -0.74 -23.54
CA THR A 220 1.62 -1.09 -22.16
C THR A 220 2.74 -2.13 -22.12
N THR A 221 2.71 -3.13 -23.01
CA THR A 221 3.76 -4.16 -23.10
C THR A 221 5.09 -3.55 -23.53
N SER A 222 5.10 -2.75 -24.61
CA SER A 222 6.33 -2.09 -25.10
C SER A 222 6.91 -1.15 -24.06
N PHE A 223 6.06 -0.40 -23.37
CA PHE A 223 6.49 0.50 -22.31
C PHE A 223 7.05 -0.26 -21.10
N THR A 224 6.48 -1.40 -20.74
CA THR A 224 7.02 -2.25 -19.66
C THR A 224 8.42 -2.75 -19.99
N TYR A 225 8.68 -3.18 -21.24
CA TYR A 225 10.03 -3.53 -21.68
C TYR A 225 10.98 -2.34 -21.67
N GLU A 226 10.51 -1.15 -22.08
CA GLU A 226 11.32 0.08 -22.09
C GLU A 226 11.83 0.46 -20.71
N ILE A 227 10.95 0.42 -19.69
CA ILE A 227 11.30 0.86 -18.34
C ILE A 227 11.90 -0.26 -17.47
N ASP A 228 11.82 -1.53 -17.88
CA ASP A 228 12.34 -2.72 -17.20
C ASP A 228 12.09 -2.77 -15.69
N PRO A 229 10.84 -2.67 -15.21
CA PRO A 229 10.55 -2.42 -13.80
C PRO A 229 10.83 -3.65 -12.93
N GLU A 230 11.32 -3.42 -11.70
CA GLU A 230 11.62 -4.48 -10.74
C GLU A 230 10.37 -5.08 -10.09
N ILE A 231 9.32 -4.28 -9.93
CA ILE A 231 8.04 -4.67 -9.36
C ILE A 231 6.93 -3.99 -10.15
N ALA A 232 5.83 -4.70 -10.39
CA ALA A 232 4.64 -4.14 -11.01
C ALA A 232 3.40 -4.27 -10.11
N VAL A 233 2.51 -3.27 -10.18
CA VAL A 233 1.18 -3.30 -9.55
C VAL A 233 0.13 -2.90 -10.58
N SER A 234 -0.82 -3.79 -10.84
CA SER A 234 -1.96 -3.54 -11.72
C SER A 234 -3.23 -3.43 -10.88
N TYR A 235 -3.72 -2.21 -10.68
CA TYR A 235 -4.91 -1.97 -9.87
C TYR A 235 -6.19 -2.31 -10.62
N HIS A 236 -7.04 -3.11 -9.97
CA HIS A 236 -8.36 -3.54 -10.38
C HIS A 236 -9.43 -3.25 -9.32
N SER A 237 -10.69 -3.57 -9.59
CA SER A 237 -11.80 -3.60 -8.62
C SER A 237 -12.87 -4.62 -9.06
N ALA A 238 -13.51 -5.37 -8.13
CA ALA A 238 -13.50 -5.12 -6.71
C ALA A 238 -13.52 -6.43 -5.91
N GLY A 239 -13.15 -6.34 -4.61
CA GLY A 239 -13.25 -7.51 -3.72
C GLY A 239 -12.34 -7.46 -2.50
N ARG A 240 -11.46 -6.46 -2.38
CA ARG A 240 -10.40 -6.36 -1.35
C ARG A 240 -9.57 -7.64 -1.26
N ILE A 241 -9.16 -8.16 -2.42
CA ILE A 241 -8.30 -9.31 -2.57
C ILE A 241 -7.02 -8.93 -3.30
N LEU A 242 -6.01 -9.79 -3.19
CA LEU A 242 -4.70 -9.61 -3.82
C LEU A 242 -4.30 -10.88 -4.57
N TYR A 243 -4.14 -10.77 -5.90
CA TYR A 243 -3.45 -11.78 -6.70
C TYR A 243 -1.96 -11.44 -6.72
N TRP A 244 -1.11 -12.46 -6.56
CA TRP A 244 0.34 -12.28 -6.41
C TRP A 244 1.17 -13.41 -7.00
N ASN A 245 0.53 -14.47 -7.46
CA ASN A 245 1.18 -15.69 -7.95
C ASN A 245 0.49 -16.14 -9.24
N PHE A 246 1.28 -16.32 -10.28
CA PHE A 246 0.85 -16.95 -11.53
C PHE A 246 2.02 -17.76 -12.09
N HIS A 247 1.97 -19.09 -11.98
CA HIS A 247 3.06 -19.99 -12.40
C HIS A 247 4.46 -19.52 -11.94
N THR A 248 4.53 -18.89 -10.76
CA THR A 248 5.76 -18.33 -10.20
C THR A 248 6.79 -19.44 -10.02
N LEU A 249 7.98 -19.23 -10.56
CA LEU A 249 9.08 -20.19 -10.46
C LEU A 249 9.42 -20.48 -8.99
N PRO A 250 9.74 -21.74 -8.62
CA PRO A 250 10.01 -22.12 -7.22
C PRO A 250 11.04 -21.23 -6.51
N GLN A 251 12.12 -20.81 -7.20
CA GLN A 251 13.16 -19.96 -6.65
C GLN A 251 12.67 -18.52 -6.32
N ASN A 252 11.57 -18.07 -6.93
CA ASN A 252 10.97 -16.74 -6.73
C ASN A 252 9.84 -16.75 -5.70
N LEU A 253 9.25 -17.93 -5.42
CA LEU A 253 8.02 -18.06 -4.64
C LEU A 253 8.15 -17.48 -3.22
N SER A 254 9.25 -17.73 -2.53
CA SER A 254 9.50 -17.20 -1.18
C SER A 254 9.59 -15.68 -1.17
N ARG A 255 10.28 -15.08 -2.15
CA ARG A 255 10.36 -13.63 -2.33
C ARG A 255 8.98 -13.02 -2.54
N ASP A 256 8.23 -13.55 -3.51
CA ASP A 256 6.94 -12.97 -3.91
C ASP A 256 5.88 -13.14 -2.82
N LYS A 257 5.90 -14.27 -2.11
CA LYS A 257 5.05 -14.49 -0.94
C LYS A 257 5.34 -13.51 0.21
N ARG A 258 6.63 -13.26 0.50
CA ARG A 258 7.04 -12.25 1.50
C ARG A 258 6.48 -10.87 1.13
N LEU A 259 6.65 -10.46 -0.12
CA LEU A 259 6.15 -9.17 -0.60
C LEU A 259 4.62 -9.10 -0.57
N ALA A 260 3.92 -10.17 -0.96
CA ALA A 260 2.46 -10.26 -0.84
C ALA A 260 1.98 -10.12 0.62
N ASN A 261 2.69 -10.73 1.58
CA ASN A 261 2.38 -10.59 3.00
C ASN A 261 2.51 -9.13 3.46
N ILE A 262 3.56 -8.42 3.03
CA ILE A 262 3.76 -7.00 3.35
C ILE A 262 2.65 -6.16 2.70
N PHE A 263 2.33 -6.39 1.42
CA PHE A 263 1.24 -5.69 0.73
C PHE A 263 -0.08 -5.81 1.51
N THR A 264 -0.42 -7.04 1.90
CA THR A 264 -1.69 -7.29 2.62
C THR A 264 -1.67 -6.77 4.06
N SER A 265 -0.49 -6.61 4.70
CA SER A 265 -0.40 -5.96 6.00
C SER A 265 -0.76 -4.48 5.97
N PHE A 266 -0.53 -3.79 4.83
CA PHE A 266 -0.92 -2.39 4.65
C PHE A 266 -2.40 -2.25 4.31
N THR A 267 -2.86 -3.10 3.38
CA THR A 267 -4.18 -2.93 2.76
C THR A 267 -5.28 -3.68 3.51
N GLY A 268 -4.94 -4.73 4.25
CA GLY A 268 -5.90 -5.65 4.84
C GLY A 268 -6.63 -6.50 3.79
N TYR A 269 -6.09 -6.58 2.56
CA TYR A 269 -6.69 -7.40 1.50
C TYR A 269 -6.40 -8.87 1.72
N ARG A 270 -7.35 -9.73 1.37
CA ARG A 270 -7.16 -11.18 1.45
C ARG A 270 -6.34 -11.66 0.25
N GLN A 271 -5.26 -12.40 0.48
CA GLN A 271 -4.53 -13.04 -0.60
C GLN A 271 -5.36 -14.14 -1.25
N VAL A 272 -5.39 -14.14 -2.58
CA VAL A 272 -5.94 -15.27 -3.35
C VAL A 272 -4.96 -16.43 -3.26
N ARG A 273 -5.45 -17.62 -2.94
CA ARG A 273 -4.64 -18.83 -2.96
C ARG A 273 -4.30 -19.18 -4.41
N PRO A 274 -3.04 -19.54 -4.70
CA PRO A 274 -2.68 -20.04 -6.02
C PRO A 274 -3.59 -21.22 -6.42
N ASN A 275 -4.08 -21.18 -7.66
CA ASN A 275 -4.83 -22.27 -8.28
C ASN A 275 -3.85 -23.15 -9.09
N ASN A 276 -4.14 -24.43 -9.24
CA ASN A 276 -3.34 -25.34 -10.06
C ASN A 276 -3.46 -25.02 -11.57
N ASN A 277 -4.59 -24.48 -11.99
CA ASN A 277 -4.85 -24.05 -13.36
C ASN A 277 -5.48 -22.65 -13.36
N PRO A 278 -4.69 -21.58 -13.09
CA PRO A 278 -5.21 -20.23 -13.08
C PRO A 278 -5.50 -19.76 -14.51
N SER A 279 -6.59 -19.01 -14.70
CA SER A 279 -6.84 -18.31 -15.96
C SER A 279 -5.78 -17.26 -16.20
N GLY A 280 -5.19 -17.25 -17.38
CA GLY A 280 -4.12 -16.34 -17.76
C GLY A 280 -4.60 -15.11 -18.54
N GLY A 281 -3.65 -14.45 -19.22
CA GLY A 281 -3.89 -13.31 -20.10
C GLY A 281 -3.95 -11.96 -19.40
N GLY A 282 -3.76 -11.91 -18.08
CA GLY A 282 -3.66 -10.69 -17.30
C GLY A 282 -2.26 -10.04 -17.38
N TYR A 283 -2.20 -8.74 -17.08
CA TYR A 283 -0.93 -8.00 -17.06
C TYR A 283 0.08 -8.59 -16.09
N THR A 284 -0.34 -8.84 -14.86
CA THR A 284 0.54 -9.39 -13.81
C THR A 284 0.96 -10.82 -14.09
N ASP A 285 0.09 -11.62 -14.70
CA ASP A 285 0.42 -12.98 -15.12
C ASP A 285 1.57 -12.98 -16.14
N TRP A 286 1.44 -12.13 -17.16
CA TRP A 286 2.47 -11.93 -18.17
C TRP A 286 3.77 -11.38 -17.56
N PHE A 287 3.67 -10.40 -16.66
CA PHE A 287 4.86 -9.83 -16.02
C PHE A 287 5.63 -10.86 -15.19
N ILE A 288 4.93 -11.65 -14.38
CA ILE A 288 5.54 -12.71 -13.57
C ILE A 288 6.21 -13.76 -14.45
N THR A 289 5.53 -14.22 -15.49
CA THR A 289 6.05 -15.30 -16.35
C THR A 289 7.17 -14.82 -17.27
N THR A 290 7.13 -13.58 -17.74
CA THR A 290 8.12 -13.01 -18.68
C THR A 290 9.39 -12.55 -17.95
N PHE A 291 9.24 -11.83 -16.83
CA PHE A 291 10.38 -11.22 -16.15
C PHE A 291 10.87 -12.03 -14.94
N GLY A 292 10.09 -12.98 -14.44
CA GLY A 292 10.40 -13.69 -13.20
C GLY A 292 10.48 -12.77 -11.97
N ARG A 293 9.77 -11.63 -12.03
CA ARG A 293 9.76 -10.57 -11.02
C ARG A 293 8.40 -10.49 -10.34
N PRO A 294 8.32 -9.92 -9.10
CA PRO A 294 7.07 -9.82 -8.37
C PRO A 294 6.09 -8.85 -9.04
N ALA A 295 4.84 -9.28 -9.16
CA ALA A 295 3.75 -8.40 -9.55
C ALA A 295 2.49 -8.70 -8.74
N PHE A 296 1.63 -7.68 -8.61
CA PHE A 296 0.45 -7.71 -7.76
C PHE A 296 -0.77 -7.14 -8.48
N THR A 297 -1.91 -7.85 -8.36
CA THR A 297 -3.22 -7.33 -8.76
C THR A 297 -4.05 -7.13 -7.50
N PRO A 298 -4.08 -5.91 -6.93
CA PRO A 298 -5.02 -5.57 -5.88
C PRO A 298 -6.40 -5.23 -6.48
N GLU A 299 -7.43 -5.91 -6.04
CA GLU A 299 -8.83 -5.62 -6.30
C GLU A 299 -9.37 -4.67 -5.23
N ILE A 300 -9.35 -3.37 -5.48
CA ILE A 300 -9.77 -2.36 -4.50
C ILE A 300 -11.30 -2.35 -4.30
N GLY A 301 -11.75 -1.92 -3.14
CA GLY A 301 -13.16 -1.79 -2.81
C GLY A 301 -13.86 -3.09 -2.48
N ILE A 302 -15.08 -2.98 -2.00
CA ILE A 302 -15.97 -4.12 -1.79
C ILE A 302 -16.70 -4.47 -3.10
N LYS A 303 -17.13 -5.72 -3.27
CA LYS A 303 -17.90 -6.12 -4.45
C LYS A 303 -19.14 -5.24 -4.63
N THR A 304 -19.31 -4.68 -5.82
CA THR A 304 -20.43 -3.79 -6.20
C THR A 304 -21.23 -4.34 -7.38
N GLY A 305 -20.97 -5.59 -7.77
CA GLY A 305 -21.51 -6.17 -9.00
C GLY A 305 -20.83 -5.60 -10.25
N GLU A 306 -21.53 -5.69 -11.39
CA GLU A 306 -20.98 -5.27 -12.68
C GLU A 306 -21.09 -3.76 -12.92
N THR A 307 -20.51 -2.96 -12.03
CA THR A 307 -20.48 -1.49 -12.14
C THR A 307 -19.22 -0.90 -11.50
N ASN A 308 -19.03 0.40 -11.64
CA ASN A 308 -17.93 1.10 -10.96
C ASN A 308 -18.17 1.19 -9.44
N LEU A 309 -17.08 1.29 -8.69
CA LEU A 309 -17.13 1.63 -7.27
C LEU A 309 -17.77 3.01 -7.05
N PRO A 310 -18.56 3.20 -5.97
CA PRO A 310 -19.09 4.51 -5.63
C PRO A 310 -17.97 5.44 -5.17
N LEU A 311 -18.11 6.75 -5.41
CA LEU A 311 -17.11 7.75 -5.01
C LEU A 311 -16.79 7.72 -3.51
N SER A 312 -17.79 7.38 -2.67
CA SER A 312 -17.62 7.23 -1.23
C SER A 312 -16.61 6.17 -0.80
N ALA A 313 -16.29 5.21 -1.68
CA ALA A 313 -15.28 4.19 -1.40
C ALA A 313 -13.84 4.76 -1.42
N PHE A 314 -13.60 5.90 -2.07
CA PHE A 314 -12.25 6.41 -2.32
C PHE A 314 -11.42 6.59 -1.04
N ASN A 315 -11.96 7.27 -0.02
CA ASN A 315 -11.19 7.59 1.18
C ASN A 315 -10.69 6.34 1.90
N GLU A 316 -11.51 5.31 1.96
CA GLU A 316 -11.13 4.04 2.59
C GLU A 316 -10.08 3.30 1.73
N GLU A 317 -10.26 3.26 0.41
CA GLU A 317 -9.30 2.60 -0.48
C GLU A 317 -7.97 3.38 -0.55
N TRP A 318 -8.01 4.71 -0.51
CA TRP A 318 -6.80 5.52 -0.37
C TRP A 318 -6.06 5.20 0.94
N ARG A 319 -6.78 5.20 2.07
CA ARG A 319 -6.19 4.86 3.38
C ARG A 319 -5.44 3.53 3.36
N ARG A 320 -5.99 2.53 2.67
CA ARG A 320 -5.40 1.20 2.53
C ARG A 320 -4.18 1.18 1.60
N ASN A 321 -4.21 1.93 0.51
CA ASN A 321 -3.22 1.83 -0.56
C ASN A 321 -2.15 2.92 -0.55
N LYS A 322 -2.29 3.96 0.26
CA LYS A 322 -1.42 5.15 0.25
C LYS A 322 0.08 4.89 0.48
N LYS A 323 0.47 3.74 1.03
CA LYS A 323 1.87 3.35 1.24
C LYS A 323 2.47 2.56 0.07
N VAL A 324 1.63 1.96 -0.76
CA VAL A 324 2.04 0.92 -1.72
C VAL A 324 3.11 1.42 -2.68
N GLY A 325 2.94 2.59 -3.27
CA GLY A 325 3.88 3.11 -4.28
C GLY A 325 5.29 3.35 -3.73
N LEU A 326 5.43 3.99 -2.55
CA LEU A 326 6.74 4.20 -1.94
C LEU A 326 7.36 2.89 -1.44
N TRP A 327 6.53 1.98 -0.93
CA TRP A 327 7.01 0.68 -0.51
C TRP A 327 7.56 -0.13 -1.68
N ILE A 328 6.83 -0.24 -2.81
CA ILE A 328 7.36 -0.99 -3.97
C ILE A 328 8.58 -0.30 -4.58
N ALA A 329 8.67 1.02 -4.52
CA ALA A 329 9.86 1.76 -4.96
C ALA A 329 11.08 1.42 -4.11
N GLN A 330 10.94 1.35 -2.79
CA GLN A 330 12.01 0.95 -1.87
C GLN A 330 12.43 -0.52 -2.08
N GLU A 331 11.48 -1.44 -2.19
CA GLU A 331 11.75 -2.87 -2.46
C GLU A 331 12.35 -3.06 -3.86
N GLY A 332 11.82 -2.34 -4.86
CA GLY A 332 12.34 -2.35 -6.23
C GLY A 332 13.78 -1.88 -6.30
N TYR A 333 14.14 -0.81 -5.60
CA TYR A 333 15.54 -0.37 -5.49
C TYR A 333 16.43 -1.46 -4.89
N SER A 334 15.94 -2.17 -3.87
CA SER A 334 16.68 -3.27 -3.24
C SER A 334 16.89 -4.46 -4.20
N LEU A 335 15.92 -4.74 -5.07
CA LEU A 335 16.04 -5.76 -6.12
C LEU A 335 16.99 -5.31 -7.23
N TRP A 336 16.90 -4.06 -7.64
CA TRP A 336 17.77 -3.46 -8.66
C TRP A 336 19.24 -3.46 -8.24
N LEU A 337 19.55 -3.13 -6.97
CA LEU A 337 20.92 -3.20 -6.43
C LEU A 337 21.53 -4.60 -6.49
N LYS A 338 20.73 -5.64 -6.29
CA LYS A 338 21.21 -7.04 -6.42
C LYS A 338 21.67 -7.38 -7.83
N LYS A 339 21.07 -6.76 -8.84
CA LYS A 339 21.44 -6.93 -10.26
C LYS A 339 22.56 -5.98 -10.67
N ASN A 340 22.71 -4.86 -9.98
CA ASN A 340 23.65 -3.78 -10.29
C ASN A 340 24.58 -3.48 -9.09
N PRO A 341 25.38 -4.45 -8.63
CA PRO A 341 26.15 -4.32 -7.39
C PRO A 341 27.23 -3.22 -7.44
N ASN A 342 27.65 -2.83 -8.65
CA ASN A 342 28.66 -1.78 -8.86
C ASN A 342 28.05 -0.39 -9.13
N SER A 343 26.74 -0.25 -9.04
CA SER A 343 26.10 1.04 -9.21
C SER A 343 26.45 1.95 -8.03
N PRO A 344 26.81 3.23 -8.27
CA PRO A 344 27.09 4.14 -7.18
C PRO A 344 25.86 4.24 -6.27
N SER A 345 26.08 3.91 -5.01
CA SER A 345 25.06 4.11 -3.97
C SER A 345 24.89 5.61 -3.80
N SER A 346 23.94 6.20 -4.52
CA SER A 346 23.56 7.63 -4.57
C SER A 346 24.59 8.61 -5.14
N PRO A 347 24.14 9.60 -5.96
CA PRO A 347 24.94 10.81 -6.17
C PRO A 347 25.10 11.50 -4.81
N THR A 348 26.33 11.83 -4.48
CA THR A 348 26.65 12.73 -3.38
C THR A 348 26.08 14.11 -3.74
N THR A 349 24.93 14.46 -3.20
CA THR A 349 24.42 15.83 -3.19
C THR A 349 25.38 16.68 -2.37
N PRO A 350 25.69 17.94 -2.78
CA PRO A 350 26.53 18.81 -1.98
C PRO A 350 25.90 19.01 -0.60
N THR A 351 26.67 18.71 0.40
CA THR A 351 26.54 18.99 1.82
C THR A 351 25.31 19.78 2.28
N ASP A 352 24.21 19.09 2.48
CA ASP A 352 23.22 19.38 3.52
C ASP A 352 23.53 18.49 4.74
N PRO A 353 23.32 18.94 5.97
CA PRO A 353 23.77 18.21 7.15
C PRO A 353 23.16 16.80 7.15
N GLU A 354 24.04 15.85 7.28
CA GLU A 354 23.86 14.41 7.32
C GLU A 354 22.58 13.99 8.06
N LEU A 355 21.48 13.74 7.28
CA LEU A 355 20.36 12.98 7.80
C LEU A 355 20.82 11.52 7.93
N PRO A 356 20.66 10.88 9.10
CA PRO A 356 21.24 9.58 9.38
C PRO A 356 20.74 8.53 8.40
N ALA A 357 21.71 7.77 7.86
CA ALA A 357 21.47 6.53 7.11
C ALA A 357 20.39 5.69 7.80
N THR A 358 19.58 4.95 7.00
CA THR A 358 18.67 3.94 7.56
C THR A 358 19.47 3.12 8.58
N PRO A 359 19.12 3.15 9.86
CA PRO A 359 20.00 2.61 10.86
C PRO A 359 20.12 1.11 10.67
N SER A 360 21.33 0.67 10.38
CA SER A 360 21.66 -0.75 10.45
C SER A 360 21.32 -1.24 11.86
N ARG A 361 20.30 -2.10 11.96
CA ARG A 361 20.01 -2.76 13.23
C ARG A 361 21.13 -3.77 13.47
N ARG A 362 21.90 -3.53 14.50
CA ARG A 362 22.88 -4.49 14.94
C ARG A 362 22.27 -5.32 16.06
N SER A 363 21.99 -6.60 15.77
CA SER A 363 21.52 -7.56 16.75
C SER A 363 22.56 -7.74 17.87
N LEU A 364 22.08 -7.95 19.09
CA LEU A 364 22.89 -8.11 20.29
C LEU A 364 22.72 -9.52 20.87
N ASN A 365 23.79 -10.05 21.43
CA ASN A 365 23.66 -11.14 22.39
C ASN A 365 23.10 -10.58 23.70
N VAL A 366 22.20 -11.31 24.35
CA VAL A 366 21.59 -10.89 25.62
C VAL A 366 21.84 -11.96 26.66
N THR A 367 22.38 -11.53 27.80
CA THR A 367 22.55 -12.37 28.97
C THR A 367 21.81 -11.77 30.17
N LEU A 368 21.16 -12.59 30.99
CA LEU A 368 20.53 -12.21 32.25
C LEU A 368 21.17 -13.06 33.36
N ASP A 369 21.78 -12.41 34.31
CA ASP A 369 22.48 -13.06 35.45
C ASP A 369 23.43 -14.19 34.99
N GLY A 370 24.18 -13.92 33.90
CA GLY A 370 25.13 -14.84 33.30
C GLY A 370 24.53 -15.89 32.35
N THR A 371 23.21 -16.00 32.25
CA THR A 371 22.53 -16.95 31.34
C THR A 371 22.19 -16.27 30.04
N THR A 372 22.50 -16.89 28.89
CA THR A 372 22.14 -16.36 27.56
C THR A 372 20.64 -16.52 27.29
N ILE A 373 19.96 -15.40 27.00
CA ILE A 373 18.52 -15.34 26.73
C ILE A 373 18.19 -14.69 25.37
N SER A 374 19.15 -14.57 24.47
CA SER A 374 19.01 -13.85 23.18
C SER A 374 17.87 -14.37 22.30
N LYS A 375 17.55 -15.67 22.40
CA LYS A 375 16.49 -16.30 21.60
C LYS A 375 15.10 -15.87 22.07
N GLU A 376 14.89 -15.87 23.38
CA GLU A 376 13.62 -15.54 24.05
C GLU A 376 13.45 -14.03 24.17
N THR A 377 14.56 -13.30 24.26
CA THR A 377 14.59 -11.85 24.50
C THR A 377 15.53 -11.17 23.50
N PRO A 378 15.13 -11.08 22.21
CA PRO A 378 15.96 -10.43 21.21
C PRO A 378 16.13 -8.94 21.48
N ALA A 379 17.34 -8.43 21.21
CA ALA A 379 17.71 -7.03 21.35
C ALA A 379 18.57 -6.55 20.19
N PHE A 380 18.57 -5.24 19.94
CA PHE A 380 19.41 -4.61 18.91
C PHE A 380 19.69 -3.14 19.23
N VAL A 381 20.70 -2.60 18.58
CA VAL A 381 20.96 -1.14 18.56
C VAL A 381 20.46 -0.54 17.25
N GLN A 382 19.74 0.57 17.35
CA GLN A 382 19.29 1.38 16.23
C GLN A 382 19.34 2.86 16.61
N ASN A 383 19.95 3.71 15.80
CA ASN A 383 20.09 5.16 16.07
C ASN A 383 20.69 5.47 17.46
N LYS A 384 21.70 4.75 17.88
CA LYS A 384 22.33 4.87 19.22
C LYS A 384 21.39 4.53 20.39
N VAL A 385 20.19 4.02 20.14
CA VAL A 385 19.25 3.53 21.15
C VAL A 385 19.31 2.02 21.17
N THR A 386 19.41 1.44 22.36
CA THR A 386 19.34 -0.01 22.56
C THR A 386 17.90 -0.41 22.81
N TYR A 387 17.39 -1.30 21.97
CA TYR A 387 16.04 -1.84 22.03
C TYR A 387 16.05 -3.29 22.48
N ILE A 388 15.06 -3.67 23.26
CA ILE A 388 14.90 -5.04 23.76
C ILE A 388 13.41 -5.44 23.74
N SER A 389 13.13 -6.70 23.47
CA SER A 389 11.78 -7.25 23.61
C SER A 389 11.34 -7.18 25.06
N TYR A 390 10.25 -6.45 25.35
CA TYR A 390 9.84 -6.15 26.72
C TYR A 390 9.14 -7.30 27.44
N LYS A 391 8.31 -8.05 26.72
CA LYS A 391 7.39 -9.01 27.34
C LYS A 391 8.08 -10.13 28.10
N PRO A 392 9.14 -10.80 27.59
CA PRO A 392 9.84 -11.83 28.34
C PRO A 392 10.52 -11.31 29.61
N LEU A 393 10.93 -10.04 29.61
CA LEU A 393 11.61 -9.43 30.79
C LEU A 393 10.64 -8.94 31.86
N LEU A 394 9.46 -8.45 31.48
CA LEU A 394 8.49 -7.91 32.43
C LEU A 394 7.56 -8.99 33.01
N THR A 395 7.33 -10.10 32.28
CA THR A 395 6.48 -11.19 32.77
C THR A 395 6.95 -11.78 34.10
N PRO A 396 8.25 -12.08 34.33
CA PRO A 396 8.74 -12.58 35.63
C PRO A 396 8.53 -11.61 36.80
N TYR A 397 8.37 -10.30 36.51
CA TYR A 397 8.06 -9.28 37.53
C TYR A 397 6.57 -9.08 37.75
N GLY A 398 5.73 -10.02 37.28
CA GLY A 398 4.30 -10.02 37.51
C GLY A 398 3.53 -8.98 36.68
N PHE A 399 4.09 -8.49 35.57
CA PHE A 399 3.38 -7.57 34.68
C PHE A 399 2.33 -8.29 33.85
N ALA A 400 1.10 -7.80 33.91
CA ALA A 400 0.04 -8.06 32.94
C ALA A 400 0.04 -6.98 31.84
N PHE A 401 -0.35 -7.35 30.64
CA PHE A 401 -0.29 -6.47 29.46
C PHE A 401 -1.65 -6.32 28.84
N PHE A 402 -2.06 -5.07 28.63
CA PHE A 402 -3.26 -4.71 27.87
C PHE A 402 -2.84 -3.98 26.59
N TRP A 403 -3.42 -4.41 25.46
CA TRP A 403 -3.20 -3.80 24.15
C TRP A 403 -4.43 -3.06 23.69
N ASP A 404 -4.33 -1.74 23.53
CA ASP A 404 -5.34 -0.91 22.88
C ASP A 404 -5.02 -0.78 21.40
N GLN A 405 -5.75 -1.52 20.58
CA GLN A 405 -5.55 -1.53 19.12
C GLN A 405 -5.92 -0.20 18.46
N ALA A 406 -6.88 0.55 19.00
CA ALA A 406 -7.33 1.80 18.41
C ALA A 406 -6.26 2.89 18.53
N ASN A 407 -5.62 2.95 19.70
CA ASN A 407 -4.60 3.95 20.03
C ASN A 407 -3.16 3.43 19.85
N GLN A 408 -2.98 2.16 19.47
CA GLN A 408 -1.68 1.50 19.35
C GLN A 408 -0.85 1.61 20.66
N THR A 409 -1.52 1.48 21.80
CA THR A 409 -0.96 1.71 23.14
C THR A 409 -0.91 0.42 23.94
N ILE A 410 0.19 0.23 24.66
CA ILE A 410 0.40 -0.88 25.59
C ILE A 410 0.37 -0.33 27.01
N THR A 411 -0.46 -0.93 27.86
CA THR A 411 -0.43 -0.72 29.29
C THR A 411 0.10 -2.00 29.96
N ALA A 412 1.23 -1.88 30.63
CA ALA A 412 1.85 -2.93 31.43
C ALA A 412 1.64 -2.61 32.93
N THR A 413 1.01 -3.51 33.66
CA THR A 413 0.67 -3.29 35.09
C THR A 413 1.15 -4.44 35.96
N SER A 414 1.85 -4.13 37.04
CA SER A 414 2.24 -5.05 38.10
C SER A 414 1.90 -4.43 39.46
N SER A 415 1.30 -5.21 40.34
CA SER A 415 1.00 -4.78 41.73
C SER A 415 2.25 -4.51 42.57
N ALA A 416 3.38 -5.14 42.21
CA ALA A 416 4.66 -5.02 42.92
C ALA A 416 5.58 -3.96 42.29
N SER A 417 5.55 -3.81 40.96
CA SER A 417 6.54 -3.03 40.19
C SER A 417 5.95 -1.80 39.50
N GLY A 418 4.62 -1.58 39.60
CA GLY A 418 3.95 -0.38 39.09
C GLY A 418 3.34 -0.54 37.72
N THR A 419 3.13 0.58 37.03
CA THR A 419 2.43 0.64 35.75
C THR A 419 3.23 1.45 34.71
N ALA A 420 3.26 0.97 33.46
CA ALA A 420 3.75 1.77 32.33
C ALA A 420 2.74 1.77 31.20
N THR A 421 2.50 2.94 30.60
CA THR A 421 1.71 3.11 29.40
C THR A 421 2.56 3.75 28.32
N PHE A 422 2.67 3.11 27.14
CA PHE A 422 3.48 3.57 26.04
C PHE A 422 2.84 3.25 24.69
N THR A 423 2.97 4.17 23.76
CA THR A 423 2.35 4.08 22.42
C THR A 423 3.42 3.76 21.37
N LEU A 424 3.11 2.88 20.42
CA LEU A 424 4.02 2.57 19.32
C LEU A 424 4.35 3.82 18.51
N ASN A 425 5.62 3.94 18.12
CA ASN A 425 6.16 5.06 17.34
C ASN A 425 6.07 6.44 18.03
N GLN A 426 5.84 6.48 19.35
CA GLN A 426 5.86 7.71 20.14
C GLN A 426 6.87 7.60 21.28
N LYS A 427 7.64 8.68 21.53
CA LYS A 427 8.60 8.71 22.62
C LYS A 427 7.97 9.01 23.99
N ALA A 428 6.77 9.59 23.99
CA ALA A 428 6.04 9.87 25.21
C ALA A 428 5.54 8.54 25.83
N ALA A 429 5.78 8.37 27.10
CA ALA A 429 5.30 7.26 27.91
C ALA A 429 4.89 7.79 29.29
N GLU A 430 4.06 7.04 29.99
CA GLU A 430 3.75 7.28 31.39
C GLU A 430 4.27 6.10 32.22
N ILE A 431 5.07 6.37 33.23
CA ILE A 431 5.64 5.37 34.13
C ILE A 431 5.25 5.74 35.55
N ASN A 432 4.48 4.90 36.22
CA ASN A 432 3.98 5.11 37.59
C ASN A 432 3.28 6.47 37.75
N GLY A 433 2.47 6.86 36.76
CA GLY A 433 1.76 8.15 36.75
C GLY A 433 2.62 9.36 36.38
N VAL A 434 3.90 9.15 36.06
CA VAL A 434 4.81 10.24 35.66
C VAL A 434 5.00 10.22 34.15
N SER A 435 4.68 11.33 33.48
CA SER A 435 4.94 11.50 32.07
C SER A 435 6.46 11.57 31.80
N THR A 436 6.93 10.70 30.91
CA THR A 436 8.36 10.48 30.62
C THR A 436 8.59 10.49 29.12
N VAL A 437 9.72 11.04 28.69
CA VAL A 437 10.17 10.98 27.27
C VAL A 437 11.26 9.93 27.16
N LEU A 438 10.98 8.86 26.44
CA LEU A 438 11.93 7.78 26.18
C LEU A 438 13.02 8.24 25.18
N GLU A 439 14.20 7.66 25.26
CA GLU A 439 15.31 7.91 24.32
C GLU A 439 14.98 7.49 22.88
N GLY A 440 14.11 6.47 22.72
CA GLY A 440 13.56 5.99 21.44
C GLY A 440 12.08 5.64 21.56
N ALA A 441 11.35 5.70 20.46
CA ALA A 441 9.95 5.29 20.45
C ALA A 441 9.84 3.76 20.45
N PRO A 442 8.91 3.15 21.22
CA PRO A 442 8.58 1.72 21.11
C PRO A 442 8.20 1.35 19.68
N ILE A 443 8.67 0.22 19.19
CA ILE A 443 8.45 -0.22 17.80
C ILE A 443 7.98 -1.68 17.75
N ASN A 444 7.12 -1.97 16.77
CA ASN A 444 6.70 -3.34 16.48
C ASN A 444 7.44 -3.85 15.25
N LEU A 445 8.16 -4.97 15.38
CA LEU A 445 8.87 -5.65 14.31
C LEU A 445 8.37 -7.09 14.24
N GLU A 446 7.72 -7.42 13.14
CA GLU A 446 7.25 -8.79 12.85
C GLU A 446 6.41 -9.41 13.99
N GLY A 447 5.59 -8.57 14.65
CA GLY A 447 4.73 -9.00 15.76
C GLY A 447 5.38 -8.93 17.13
N THR A 448 6.69 -8.67 17.23
CA THR A 448 7.40 -8.45 18.48
C THR A 448 7.55 -6.96 18.76
N VAL A 449 7.11 -6.52 19.92
CA VAL A 449 7.28 -5.12 20.34
C VAL A 449 8.58 -4.98 21.12
N TYR A 450 9.37 -4.00 20.70
CA TYR A 450 10.63 -3.62 21.31
C TYR A 450 10.52 -2.23 21.95
N VAL A 451 11.11 -2.09 23.11
CA VAL A 451 11.17 -0.83 23.85
C VAL A 451 12.62 -0.44 24.10
N PRO A 452 12.94 0.84 24.30
CA PRO A 452 14.23 1.24 24.80
C PRO A 452 14.55 0.54 26.13
N THR A 453 15.81 0.14 26.31
CA THR A 453 16.24 -0.58 27.52
C THR A 453 16.03 0.21 28.80
N SER A 454 16.05 1.54 28.73
CA SER A 454 15.75 2.43 29.86
C SER A 454 14.36 2.22 30.45
N LEU A 455 13.36 1.86 29.63
CA LEU A 455 12.01 1.55 30.13
C LEU A 455 12.03 0.30 31.03
N ILE A 456 12.77 -0.73 30.63
CA ILE A 456 12.92 -1.95 31.41
C ILE A 456 13.59 -1.67 32.77
N SER A 457 14.72 -0.96 32.74
CA SER A 457 15.43 -0.60 33.97
C SER A 457 14.58 0.21 34.96
N GLN A 458 13.78 1.17 34.43
CA GLN A 458 12.90 1.99 35.28
C GLN A 458 11.76 1.19 35.95
N LEU A 459 11.28 0.15 35.28
CA LEU A 459 10.16 -0.68 35.79
C LEU A 459 10.62 -1.81 36.70
N THR A 460 11.79 -2.34 36.46
CA THR A 460 12.23 -3.58 37.14
C THR A 460 13.44 -3.41 38.06
N GLY A 461 14.15 -2.29 37.91
CA GLY A 461 15.45 -2.11 38.57
C GLY A 461 16.59 -2.94 37.98
N ILE A 462 16.36 -3.70 36.89
CA ILE A 462 17.41 -4.45 36.19
C ILE A 462 18.50 -3.46 35.72
N ALA A 463 19.74 -3.72 36.12
CA ALA A 463 20.90 -3.04 35.59
C ALA A 463 21.22 -3.58 34.19
N ILE A 464 21.39 -2.70 33.21
CA ILE A 464 21.62 -3.06 31.80
C ILE A 464 22.94 -2.46 31.36
N HIS A 465 23.89 -3.31 30.93
CA HIS A 465 25.22 -2.90 30.52
C HIS A 465 25.57 -3.46 29.14
N MET A 466 26.11 -2.59 28.27
CA MET A 466 26.66 -2.98 26.97
C MET A 466 28.15 -3.22 27.11
N ASN A 467 28.68 -4.34 26.62
CA ASN A 467 30.11 -4.61 26.64
C ASN A 467 30.88 -3.64 25.70
N ASP A 468 32.20 -3.53 25.88
CA ASP A 468 33.08 -2.63 25.13
C ASP A 468 33.07 -2.89 23.60
N LYS A 469 32.83 -4.14 23.19
CA LYS A 469 32.66 -4.51 21.77
C LYS A 469 31.31 -4.08 21.22
N GLY A 470 30.37 -3.73 22.08
CA GLY A 470 29.02 -3.31 21.74
C GLY A 470 28.14 -4.40 21.14
N ASP A 471 28.47 -5.68 21.27
CA ASP A 471 27.77 -6.83 20.68
C ASP A 471 26.98 -7.66 21.71
N THR A 472 27.18 -7.39 22.99
CA THR A 472 26.54 -8.14 24.10
C THR A 472 25.91 -7.18 25.10
N LEU A 473 24.65 -7.42 25.42
CA LEU A 473 23.88 -6.72 26.44
C LEU A 473 23.79 -7.62 27.69
N THR A 474 24.39 -7.19 28.78
CA THR A 474 24.34 -7.90 30.07
C THR A 474 23.29 -7.24 30.95
N LEU A 475 22.33 -8.05 31.40
CA LEU A 475 21.30 -7.69 32.34
C LEU A 475 21.61 -8.32 33.67
N THR A 476 21.53 -7.53 34.74
CA THR A 476 21.72 -7.99 36.10
C THR A 476 20.49 -7.65 36.92
N SER A 477 19.88 -8.68 37.53
CA SER A 477 18.73 -8.51 38.40
C SER A 477 19.08 -7.67 39.62
N PRO A 478 18.17 -6.83 40.14
CA PRO A 478 18.42 -6.14 41.41
C PRO A 478 18.54 -7.15 42.51
N ASP A 479 19.47 -6.94 43.45
CA ASP A 479 19.61 -7.74 44.67
C ASP A 479 18.34 -7.64 45.52
N THR A 480 17.39 -8.51 45.31
CA THR A 480 16.19 -8.69 46.13
C THR A 480 16.10 -10.14 46.58
N ALA A 481 15.91 -10.29 47.88
CA ALA A 481 15.78 -11.57 48.59
C ALA A 481 14.94 -12.59 47.80
N THR A 482 15.44 -13.84 47.83
CA THR A 482 14.88 -15.13 47.40
C THR A 482 13.42 -15.14 46.94
N PRO A 483 13.13 -15.52 45.70
CA PRO A 483 11.75 -15.74 45.25
C PRO A 483 11.20 -17.01 45.97
N SER A 484 10.02 -16.88 46.54
CA SER A 484 9.18 -17.99 46.98
C SER A 484 8.86 -18.90 45.79
N PRO A 485 8.87 -20.23 45.94
CA PRO A 485 8.64 -21.13 44.83
C PRO A 485 7.26 -20.92 44.21
N ALA A 486 7.26 -20.70 42.89
CA ALA A 486 6.06 -20.55 42.12
C ALA A 486 5.20 -21.83 42.19
N THR A 487 3.99 -21.67 42.65
CA THR A 487 2.91 -22.64 42.45
C THR A 487 2.62 -22.74 40.97
N GLU A 488 2.79 -23.91 40.39
CA GLU A 488 2.37 -24.23 39.04
C GLU A 488 0.87 -23.94 38.88
N ILE A 489 0.55 -22.91 38.19
CA ILE A 489 -0.80 -22.69 37.66
C ILE A 489 -0.78 -23.11 36.20
N ILE A 490 -1.37 -24.24 35.92
CA ILE A 490 -1.73 -24.68 34.57
C ILE A 490 -2.70 -23.64 34.03
N THR A 491 -2.25 -22.80 33.12
CA THR A 491 -3.12 -21.86 32.40
C THR A 491 -3.50 -22.45 31.07
N GLU A 492 -4.73 -22.92 30.98
CA GLU A 492 -5.45 -23.05 29.73
C GLU A 492 -5.50 -21.72 29.00
N ASN A 493 -5.32 -21.80 27.72
CA ASN A 493 -5.33 -20.69 26.76
C ASN A 493 -6.76 -20.11 26.62
N PRO A 494 -7.07 -18.90 27.03
CA PRO A 494 -8.35 -18.30 26.71
C PRO A 494 -8.25 -17.49 25.42
N ASN A 495 -8.64 -18.13 24.32
CA ASN A 495 -9.11 -17.40 23.16
C ASN A 495 -10.59 -17.05 23.44
N PRO A 496 -10.97 -15.80 23.65
CA PRO A 496 -12.36 -15.47 23.85
C PRO A 496 -13.11 -15.53 22.54
N SER A 497 -13.98 -16.53 22.42
CA SER A 497 -15.08 -16.52 21.45
C SER A 497 -16.07 -15.39 21.77
N PRO A 498 -16.71 -14.80 20.78
CA PRO A 498 -17.71 -13.75 21.01
C PRO A 498 -18.93 -14.31 21.75
N PRO A 499 -19.67 -13.48 22.51
CA PRO A 499 -20.80 -13.94 23.31
C PRO A 499 -21.93 -14.46 22.43
N GLN A 500 -22.42 -15.65 22.75
CA GLN A 500 -23.64 -16.22 22.20
C GLN A 500 -24.85 -15.46 22.76
N ALA A 501 -25.78 -15.14 21.85
CA ALA A 501 -27.11 -14.67 22.18
C ALA A 501 -27.94 -15.83 22.79
N PRO A 502 -28.90 -15.53 23.69
CA PRO A 502 -29.69 -16.57 24.35
C PRO A 502 -30.65 -17.27 23.38
N GLU A 503 -30.74 -18.59 23.51
CA GLU A 503 -31.69 -19.45 22.80
C GLU A 503 -33.15 -19.12 23.19
N PRO A 504 -34.07 -19.08 22.23
CA PRO A 504 -35.49 -19.16 22.56
C PRO A 504 -35.97 -20.62 22.54
N SER A 505 -36.73 -20.94 23.54
CA SER A 505 -37.39 -22.22 23.81
C SER A 505 -38.31 -22.71 22.66
N THR A 506 -38.29 -24.01 22.49
CA THR A 506 -39.12 -24.85 21.59
C THR A 506 -40.62 -24.65 21.74
N THR A 507 -41.35 -24.50 20.62
CA THR A 507 -42.68 -25.09 20.39
C THR A 507 -42.93 -25.31 18.91
N SER A 508 -43.12 -26.60 18.58
CA SER A 508 -43.95 -27.28 17.53
C SER A 508 -44.17 -26.65 16.14
N GLU A 509 -43.83 -27.52 15.16
CA GLU A 509 -44.21 -27.59 13.73
C GLU A 509 -45.74 -27.44 13.44
N PRO A 510 -46.22 -27.15 12.18
CA PRO A 510 -45.96 -27.99 11.02
C PRO A 510 -45.80 -27.33 9.61
N ALA A 511 -45.06 -28.05 8.80
CA ALA A 511 -45.13 -28.37 7.37
C ALA A 511 -45.66 -27.41 6.28
N THR A 512 -44.84 -27.44 5.19
CA THR A 512 -45.11 -27.40 3.72
C THR A 512 -44.86 -26.07 3.01
N THR A 513 -43.96 -26.06 2.09
CA THR A 513 -43.92 -26.09 0.63
C THR A 513 -42.99 -25.07 -0.01
N ASP A 514 -42.22 -25.58 -1.00
CA ASP A 514 -41.62 -24.95 -2.16
C ASP A 514 -40.46 -23.92 -1.98
N GLN A 515 -39.24 -24.46 -2.15
CA GLN A 515 -38.09 -23.70 -2.61
C GLN A 515 -38.02 -23.72 -4.15
N PRO A 516 -37.69 -22.58 -4.78
CA PRO A 516 -37.03 -22.61 -6.08
C PRO A 516 -35.53 -22.70 -5.88
N THR A 517 -34.93 -23.69 -6.51
CA THR A 517 -33.47 -23.86 -6.66
C THR A 517 -32.84 -22.66 -7.33
N VAL A 518 -31.95 -21.98 -6.61
CA VAL A 518 -31.05 -20.97 -7.19
C VAL A 518 -29.81 -21.67 -7.69
N ALA A 519 -29.57 -21.58 -9.00
CA ALA A 519 -28.36 -22.05 -9.65
C ALA A 519 -27.11 -21.34 -9.08
N PRO A 520 -25.93 -21.98 -9.04
CA PRO A 520 -24.71 -21.37 -8.53
C PRO A 520 -24.24 -20.24 -9.43
N ASP A 521 -23.83 -19.15 -8.81
CA ASP A 521 -23.28 -17.94 -9.42
C ASP A 521 -21.98 -18.27 -10.19
N PRO A 522 -21.86 -18.01 -11.51
CA PRO A 522 -20.70 -18.32 -12.31
C PRO A 522 -19.50 -17.40 -12.09
N ASP A 523 -19.57 -16.37 -11.22
CA ASP A 523 -18.52 -15.36 -11.08
C ASP A 523 -17.39 -15.72 -10.08
N ALA A 524 -17.33 -16.94 -9.54
CA ALA A 524 -16.31 -17.33 -8.56
C ALA A 524 -14.94 -17.73 -9.16
N SER A 525 -14.78 -17.71 -10.49
CA SER A 525 -13.54 -18.14 -11.18
C SER A 525 -12.80 -17.05 -11.97
N GLU A 526 -13.17 -15.78 -11.85
CA GLU A 526 -12.46 -14.72 -12.58
C GLU A 526 -11.35 -14.07 -11.75
N SER A 527 -10.10 -14.36 -12.11
CA SER A 527 -8.87 -13.65 -11.76
C SER A 527 -8.52 -12.58 -12.78
#